data_d4006cc8521678ca89b96d29dd797de6
#
_entry.id   d4006cc8521678ca89b96d29dd797de6
#
_cell.length_a   1.000
_cell.length_b   1.000
_cell.length_c   1.000
_cell.angle_alpha   90.00
_cell.angle_beta   90.00
_cell.angle_gamma   90.00
#
_symmetry.space_group_name_H-M   'P 1'
#
loop_
_entity.id
_entity.type
_entity.pdbx_description
1 polymer ?
#
loop_
_entity_poly.entity_id
_entity_poly.type
_entity_poly.pdbx_seq_one_letter_code
_entity_poly.pdbx_strand_id
1 'polypeptide(L)'
;MKTISAVKVQRRGRERANIFLDGTFAFSLGKEVVEEQGLHLGQVLTDSQIEELVGTDLFGKCYNAALRLLSYRPRSDAEIRARLSRRFGKEIIDRVLLQLKARQMVDDAAFAQFWRENRESFSPRSKRLLKLELRQKGIDPEVVDEVLEGFDDDESAYRAAKRKGRTLERDYETFRRKLGAFLGRRGFSYGVIKRTIERLWQELG
;
A
#
# COMPACT_ATOMS: atom_id res chain seq x y z
N MET A 1 -22.39 21.62 27.95
CA MET A 1 -22.10 22.76 27.05
C MET A 1 -20.85 23.46 27.54
N LYS A 2 -19.91 23.84 26.66
CA LYS A 2 -18.63 24.49 27.00
C LYS A 2 -18.38 25.66 26.05
N THR A 3 -17.79 26.75 26.56
CA THR A 3 -17.55 27.96 25.77
C THR A 3 -16.14 28.03 25.25
N ILE A 4 -15.93 28.33 23.96
CA ILE A 4 -14.61 28.57 23.40
C ILE A 4 -14.01 29.83 24.01
N SER A 5 -13.02 29.67 24.88
CA SER A 5 -12.32 30.76 25.57
C SER A 5 -11.07 31.24 24.84
N ALA A 6 -10.51 30.45 23.92
CA ALA A 6 -9.44 30.86 23.01
C ALA A 6 -9.27 29.90 21.84
N VAL A 7 -8.86 30.44 20.69
CA VAL A 7 -8.37 29.70 19.53
C VAL A 7 -6.94 30.19 19.24
N LYS A 8 -5.92 29.34 19.44
CA LYS A 8 -4.52 29.73 19.30
C LYS A 8 -3.80 28.89 18.24
N VAL A 9 -3.34 29.51 17.17
CA VAL A 9 -2.51 28.83 16.15
C VAL A 9 -1.20 28.36 16.78
N GLN A 10 -0.79 27.13 16.48
CA GLN A 10 0.45 26.55 17.01
C GLN A 10 1.68 27.22 16.36
N ARG A 11 2.70 27.55 17.15
CA ARG A 11 3.96 28.15 16.65
C ARG A 11 4.76 27.19 15.75
N ARG A 12 4.79 25.90 16.10
CA ARG A 12 5.38 24.80 15.31
C ARG A 12 4.25 23.96 14.73
N GLY A 13 3.91 24.15 13.48
CA GLY A 13 2.76 23.50 12.85
C GLY A 13 1.62 24.50 12.64
N ARG A 14 1.89 25.54 11.85
CA ARG A 14 0.94 26.64 11.52
C ARG A 14 -0.38 26.17 10.93
N GLU A 15 -0.45 24.92 10.53
CA GLU A 15 -1.65 24.23 10.02
C GLU A 15 -2.61 23.76 11.13
N ARG A 16 -2.32 24.05 12.40
CA ARG A 16 -3.14 23.60 13.53
C ARG A 16 -3.42 24.72 14.52
N ALA A 17 -4.63 24.66 15.12
CA ALA A 17 -5.04 25.53 16.20
C ALA A 17 -5.39 24.74 17.46
N ASN A 18 -5.02 25.28 18.61
CA ASN A 18 -5.42 24.79 19.93
C ASN A 18 -6.71 25.46 20.34
N ILE A 19 -7.68 24.67 20.70
CA ILE A 19 -8.99 25.12 21.21
C ILE A 19 -8.98 25.01 22.72
N PHE A 20 -9.34 26.12 23.36
CA PHE A 20 -9.50 26.20 24.80
C PHE A 20 -10.98 26.34 25.10
N LEU A 21 -11.48 25.54 26.02
CA LEU A 21 -12.86 25.58 26.51
C LEU A 21 -12.83 25.95 27.99
N ASP A 22 -13.65 26.91 28.37
CA ASP A 22 -13.79 27.41 29.77
C ASP A 22 -12.45 27.70 30.45
N GLY A 23 -11.49 28.29 29.70
CA GLY A 23 -10.16 28.69 30.18
C GLY A 23 -9.11 27.55 30.12
N THR A 24 -9.47 26.31 29.87
CA THR A 24 -8.55 25.18 29.83
C THR A 24 -8.32 24.66 28.41
N PHE A 25 -7.09 24.12 28.13
CA PHE A 25 -6.84 23.44 26.87
C PHE A 25 -7.76 22.23 26.74
N ALA A 26 -8.47 22.12 25.62
CA ALA A 26 -9.36 20.99 25.35
C ALA A 26 -8.80 20.06 24.28
N PHE A 27 -8.55 20.58 23.07
CA PHE A 27 -8.06 19.78 21.93
C PHE A 27 -7.40 20.67 20.87
N SER A 28 -6.81 20.05 19.86
CA SER A 28 -6.25 20.74 18.70
C SER A 28 -6.92 20.26 17.42
N LEU A 29 -7.26 21.20 16.54
CA LEU A 29 -7.84 20.93 15.21
C LEU A 29 -6.91 21.40 14.09
N GLY A 30 -7.07 20.86 12.89
CA GLY A 30 -6.55 21.46 11.67
C GLY A 30 -7.13 22.87 11.48
N LYS A 31 -6.32 23.76 10.93
CA LYS A 31 -6.78 25.14 10.66
C LYS A 31 -7.96 25.15 9.69
N GLU A 32 -7.92 24.29 8.69
CA GLU A 32 -9.03 24.06 7.75
C GLU A 32 -10.33 23.73 8.45
N VAL A 33 -10.32 22.81 9.44
CA VAL A 33 -11.51 22.44 10.22
C VAL A 33 -12.02 23.63 11.02
N VAL A 34 -11.12 24.44 11.62
CA VAL A 34 -11.54 25.63 12.38
C VAL A 34 -12.21 26.66 11.48
N GLU A 35 -11.68 26.86 10.26
CA GLU A 35 -12.23 27.80 9.27
C GLU A 35 -13.55 27.29 8.68
N GLU A 36 -13.62 26.04 8.26
CA GLU A 36 -14.83 25.41 7.68
C GLU A 36 -16.00 25.37 8.68
N GLN A 37 -15.70 25.13 9.95
CA GLN A 37 -16.70 25.07 11.02
C GLN A 37 -16.98 26.43 11.66
N GLY A 38 -16.30 27.49 11.22
CA GLY A 38 -16.50 28.86 11.70
C GLY A 38 -16.26 29.03 13.20
N LEU A 39 -15.29 28.29 13.77
CA LEU A 39 -15.05 28.29 15.21
C LEU A 39 -14.45 29.64 15.68
N HIS A 40 -15.12 30.28 16.62
CA HIS A 40 -14.72 31.60 17.13
C HIS A 40 -14.84 31.71 18.65
N LEU A 41 -14.18 32.72 19.20
CA LEU A 41 -14.23 33.07 20.63
C LEU A 41 -15.68 33.33 21.07
N GLY A 42 -16.06 32.80 22.22
CA GLY A 42 -17.39 32.95 22.82
C GLY A 42 -18.44 31.96 22.29
N GLN A 43 -18.13 31.16 21.27
CA GLN A 43 -19.05 30.14 20.77
C GLN A 43 -19.27 29.04 21.82
N VAL A 44 -20.51 28.66 22.03
CA VAL A 44 -20.88 27.56 22.93
C VAL A 44 -21.00 26.28 22.16
N LEU A 45 -20.33 25.23 22.60
CA LEU A 45 -20.36 23.90 22.02
C LEU A 45 -20.99 22.89 22.97
N THR A 46 -21.81 22.01 22.41
CA THR A 46 -22.26 20.80 23.11
C THR A 46 -21.18 19.72 23.09
N ASP A 47 -21.28 18.73 23.97
CA ASP A 47 -20.32 17.61 23.98
C ASP A 47 -20.40 16.83 22.65
N SER A 48 -21.58 16.67 22.03
CA SER A 48 -21.75 16.05 20.72
C SER A 48 -21.03 16.83 19.60
N GLN A 49 -21.13 18.16 19.60
CA GLN A 49 -20.40 19.00 18.63
C GLN A 49 -18.88 18.90 18.81
N ILE A 50 -18.40 18.80 20.04
CA ILE A 50 -16.98 18.60 20.34
C ILE A 50 -16.52 17.24 19.79
N GLU A 51 -17.27 16.17 20.00
CA GLU A 51 -16.97 14.84 19.47
C GLU A 51 -16.95 14.84 17.94
N GLU A 52 -17.89 15.51 17.30
CA GLU A 52 -17.95 15.64 15.85
C GLU A 52 -16.74 16.39 15.28
N LEU A 53 -16.35 17.51 15.89
CA LEU A 53 -15.16 18.30 15.52
C LEU A 53 -13.89 17.48 15.63
N VAL A 54 -13.72 16.78 16.74
CA VAL A 54 -12.55 15.90 16.96
C VAL A 54 -12.55 14.72 15.97
N GLY A 55 -13.73 14.16 15.70
CA GLY A 55 -13.91 13.08 14.72
C GLY A 55 -13.55 13.52 13.29
N THR A 56 -13.97 14.73 12.90
CA THR A 56 -13.66 15.33 11.58
C THR A 56 -12.15 15.57 11.42
N ASP A 57 -11.49 16.15 12.42
CA ASP A 57 -10.03 16.34 12.40
C ASP A 57 -9.28 15.02 12.35
N LEU A 58 -9.73 14.03 13.11
CA LEU A 58 -9.12 12.70 13.12
C LEU A 58 -9.28 11.99 11.75
N PHE A 59 -10.44 12.13 11.13
CA PHE A 59 -10.70 11.64 9.78
C PHE A 59 -9.76 12.31 8.75
N GLY A 60 -9.64 13.63 8.76
CA GLY A 60 -8.74 14.38 7.88
C GLY A 60 -7.28 13.95 8.03
N LYS A 61 -6.81 13.77 9.28
CA LYS A 61 -5.46 13.26 9.56
C LYS A 61 -5.23 11.85 8.99
N CYS A 62 -6.19 10.96 9.19
CA CYS A 62 -6.12 9.58 8.69
C CYS A 62 -6.14 9.57 7.16
N TYR A 63 -7.01 10.36 6.54
CA TYR A 63 -7.14 10.50 5.09
C TYR A 63 -5.83 11.03 4.46
N ASN A 64 -5.27 12.11 5.01
CA ASN A 64 -3.99 12.65 4.54
C ASN A 64 -2.82 11.68 4.75
N ALA A 65 -2.83 10.89 5.82
CA ALA A 65 -1.85 9.83 6.01
C ALA A 65 -1.98 8.72 4.95
N ALA A 66 -3.21 8.34 4.58
CA ALA A 66 -3.45 7.39 3.50
C ALA A 66 -3.00 7.94 2.13
N LEU A 67 -3.35 9.18 1.79
CA LEU A 67 -2.91 9.83 0.55
C LEU A 67 -1.39 9.85 0.43
N ARG A 68 -0.69 10.14 1.53
CA ARG A 68 0.78 10.09 1.56
C ARG A 68 1.32 8.69 1.31
N LEU A 69 0.65 7.62 1.76
CA LEU A 69 1.06 6.25 1.44
C LEU A 69 0.87 5.95 -0.05
N LEU A 70 -0.22 6.42 -0.64
CA LEU A 70 -0.56 6.22 -2.05
C LEU A 70 0.30 7.05 -2.99
N SER A 71 0.82 8.22 -2.57
CA SER A 71 1.68 9.07 -3.41
C SER A 71 3.02 8.41 -3.76
N TYR A 72 3.47 7.41 -3.00
CA TYR A 72 4.72 6.68 -3.29
C TYR A 72 4.52 5.53 -4.29
N ARG A 73 3.41 4.80 -4.18
CA ARG A 73 3.02 3.70 -5.06
C ARG A 73 1.59 3.24 -4.78
N PRO A 74 0.96 2.53 -5.72
CA PRO A 74 -0.28 1.81 -5.45
C PRO A 74 -0.14 0.88 -4.23
N ARG A 75 -1.22 0.74 -3.46
CA ARG A 75 -1.29 -0.12 -2.27
C ARG A 75 -2.63 -0.82 -2.19
N SER A 76 -2.64 -2.05 -1.66
CA SER A 76 -3.88 -2.74 -1.34
C SER A 76 -4.57 -2.13 -0.11
N ASP A 77 -5.87 -2.38 0.03
CA ASP A 77 -6.64 -2.05 1.25
C ASP A 77 -5.93 -2.55 2.50
N ALA A 78 -5.52 -3.82 2.52
CA ALA A 78 -4.84 -4.45 3.65
C ALA A 78 -3.49 -3.78 4.00
N GLU A 79 -2.71 -3.37 3.00
CA GLU A 79 -1.46 -2.63 3.24
C GLU A 79 -1.70 -1.27 3.88
N ILE A 80 -2.74 -0.55 3.46
CA ILE A 80 -3.11 0.75 4.04
C ILE A 80 -3.61 0.56 5.46
N ARG A 81 -4.51 -0.40 5.70
CA ARG A 81 -5.00 -0.76 7.05
C ARG A 81 -3.86 -1.05 8.01
N ALA A 82 -2.96 -1.93 7.63
CA ALA A 82 -1.82 -2.32 8.46
C ALA A 82 -0.90 -1.14 8.82
N ARG A 83 -0.80 -0.13 7.96
CA ARG A 83 -0.01 1.06 8.24
C ARG A 83 -0.74 2.06 9.12
N LEU A 84 -2.03 2.28 8.87
CA LEU A 84 -2.83 3.26 9.59
C LEU A 84 -3.23 2.77 11.00
N SER A 85 -3.43 1.46 11.21
CA SER A 85 -3.82 0.88 12.49
C SER A 85 -2.82 1.13 13.64
N ARG A 86 -1.59 1.53 13.31
CA ARG A 86 -0.59 1.96 14.31
C ARG A 86 -0.93 3.29 14.98
N ARG A 87 -1.83 4.09 14.41
CA ARG A 87 -2.11 5.47 14.83
C ARG A 87 -3.59 5.83 14.90
N PHE A 88 -4.44 5.06 14.22
CA PHE A 88 -5.86 5.35 14.08
C PHE A 88 -6.70 4.14 14.43
N GLY A 89 -7.88 4.36 14.99
CA GLY A 89 -8.86 3.32 15.27
C GLY A 89 -9.49 2.74 14.00
N LYS A 90 -10.00 1.52 14.12
CA LYS A 90 -10.58 0.77 13.01
C LYS A 90 -11.69 1.55 12.29
N GLU A 91 -12.62 2.14 13.04
CA GLU A 91 -13.78 2.85 12.49
C GLU A 91 -13.37 4.02 11.57
N ILE A 92 -12.38 4.80 11.98
CA ILE A 92 -11.86 5.91 11.17
C ILE A 92 -11.20 5.39 9.90
N ILE A 93 -10.41 4.30 10.01
CA ILE A 93 -9.76 3.68 8.86
C ILE A 93 -10.81 3.15 7.88
N ASP A 94 -11.86 2.50 8.36
CA ASP A 94 -12.95 1.96 7.52
C ASP A 94 -13.63 3.08 6.73
N ARG A 95 -13.95 4.20 7.37
CA ARG A 95 -14.55 5.39 6.72
C ARG A 95 -13.61 5.99 5.67
N VAL A 96 -12.32 6.12 5.98
CA VAL A 96 -11.31 6.64 5.05
C VAL A 96 -11.16 5.74 3.83
N LEU A 97 -11.06 4.42 4.04
CA LEU A 97 -10.93 3.47 2.93
C LEU A 97 -12.18 3.43 2.06
N LEU A 98 -13.35 3.52 2.66
CA LEU A 98 -14.60 3.64 1.90
C LEU A 98 -14.58 4.85 0.96
N GLN A 99 -14.14 6.01 1.45
CA GLN A 99 -14.04 7.23 0.64
C GLN A 99 -12.96 7.12 -0.45
N LEU A 100 -11.79 6.52 -0.14
CA LEU A 100 -10.72 6.32 -1.11
C LEU A 100 -11.15 5.35 -2.23
N LYS A 101 -11.88 4.28 -1.89
CA LYS A 101 -12.46 3.35 -2.87
C LYS A 101 -13.51 4.03 -3.76
N ALA A 102 -14.40 4.82 -3.18
CA ALA A 102 -15.39 5.59 -3.93
C ALA A 102 -14.75 6.56 -4.93
N ARG A 103 -13.54 7.04 -4.64
CA ARG A 103 -12.74 7.89 -5.52
C ARG A 103 -11.78 7.11 -6.43
N GLN A 104 -11.86 5.79 -6.46
CA GLN A 104 -10.98 4.90 -7.24
C GLN A 104 -9.48 5.07 -6.92
N MET A 105 -9.15 5.60 -5.75
CA MET A 105 -7.76 5.75 -5.28
C MET A 105 -7.20 4.47 -4.65
N VAL A 106 -8.09 3.57 -4.21
CA VAL A 106 -7.76 2.24 -3.69
C VAL A 106 -8.63 1.24 -4.43
N ASP A 107 -7.96 0.36 -5.17
CA ASP A 107 -8.55 -0.71 -5.95
C ASP A 107 -7.62 -1.92 -5.86
N ASP A 108 -8.09 -3.01 -5.29
CA ASP A 108 -7.30 -4.22 -5.07
C ASP A 108 -7.04 -4.99 -6.37
N ALA A 109 -7.94 -4.92 -7.36
CA ALA A 109 -7.73 -5.52 -8.68
C ALA A 109 -6.66 -4.75 -9.47
N ALA A 110 -6.77 -3.43 -9.51
CA ALA A 110 -5.75 -2.57 -10.13
C ALA A 110 -4.38 -2.71 -9.43
N PHE A 111 -4.37 -2.85 -8.09
CA PHE A 111 -3.14 -3.13 -7.34
C PHE A 111 -2.54 -4.49 -7.70
N ALA A 112 -3.36 -5.54 -7.82
CA ALA A 112 -2.90 -6.87 -8.18
C ALA A 112 -2.29 -6.91 -9.59
N GLN A 113 -2.90 -6.22 -10.54
CA GLN A 113 -2.36 -6.06 -11.90
C GLN A 113 -1.03 -5.31 -11.88
N PHE A 114 -0.96 -4.16 -11.20
CA PHE A 114 0.29 -3.42 -10.99
C PHE A 114 1.39 -4.29 -10.39
N TRP A 115 1.05 -5.11 -9.37
CA TRP A 115 2.01 -6.01 -8.72
C TRP A 115 2.54 -7.06 -9.66
N ARG A 116 1.67 -7.70 -10.46
CA ARG A 116 2.02 -8.65 -11.52
C ARG A 116 3.02 -8.02 -12.50
N GLU A 117 2.66 -6.88 -13.11
CA GLU A 117 3.48 -6.19 -14.10
C GLU A 117 4.85 -5.76 -13.54
N ASN A 118 4.86 -5.24 -12.32
CA ASN A 118 6.10 -4.87 -11.64
C ASN A 118 7.02 -6.09 -11.44
N ARG A 119 6.43 -7.24 -11.04
CA ARG A 119 7.21 -8.48 -10.90
C ARG A 119 7.72 -8.99 -12.24
N GLU A 120 6.90 -9.02 -13.25
CA GLU A 120 7.30 -9.45 -14.60
C GLU A 120 8.42 -8.58 -15.17
N SER A 121 8.39 -7.28 -14.93
CA SER A 121 9.38 -6.34 -15.44
C SER A 121 10.70 -6.38 -14.66
N PHE A 122 10.66 -6.36 -13.34
CA PHE A 122 11.86 -6.13 -12.51
C PHE A 122 12.35 -7.37 -11.78
N SER A 123 11.47 -8.30 -11.43
CA SER A 123 11.83 -9.47 -10.62
C SER A 123 10.90 -10.65 -10.93
N PRO A 124 10.99 -11.23 -12.15
CA PRO A 124 10.08 -12.30 -12.57
C PRO A 124 10.07 -13.47 -11.58
N ARG A 125 8.87 -13.98 -11.29
CA ARG A 125 8.60 -15.06 -10.33
C ARG A 125 7.57 -16.01 -10.92
N SER A 126 7.46 -17.23 -10.35
CA SER A 126 6.43 -18.17 -10.76
C SER A 126 5.02 -17.69 -10.39
N LYS A 127 4.03 -18.16 -11.14
CA LYS A 127 2.60 -17.95 -10.84
C LYS A 127 2.27 -18.32 -9.40
N ARG A 128 2.80 -19.47 -8.92
CA ARG A 128 2.62 -19.94 -7.54
C ARG A 128 3.12 -18.91 -6.50
N LEU A 129 4.29 -18.33 -6.73
CA LEU A 129 4.86 -17.36 -5.79
C LEU A 129 4.14 -16.03 -5.86
N LEU A 130 3.71 -15.60 -7.05
CA LEU A 130 2.87 -14.39 -7.22
C LEU A 130 1.52 -14.52 -6.50
N LYS A 131 0.85 -15.70 -6.61
CA LYS A 131 -0.37 -15.97 -5.84
C LYS A 131 -0.14 -15.81 -4.34
N LEU A 132 0.96 -16.37 -3.84
CA LEU A 132 1.30 -16.24 -2.41
C LEU A 132 1.54 -14.77 -2.01
N GLU A 133 2.29 -14.02 -2.80
CA GLU A 133 2.57 -12.60 -2.53
C GLU A 133 1.28 -11.77 -2.51
N LEU A 134 0.40 -11.95 -3.49
CA LEU A 134 -0.86 -11.21 -3.57
C LEU A 134 -1.79 -11.55 -2.39
N ARG A 135 -1.88 -12.82 -2.02
CA ARG A 135 -2.63 -13.24 -0.81
C ARG A 135 -2.06 -12.63 0.48
N GLN A 136 -0.75 -12.58 0.63
CA GLN A 136 -0.09 -11.91 1.77
C GLN A 136 -0.36 -10.41 1.80
N LYS A 137 -0.70 -9.80 0.66
CA LYS A 137 -1.12 -8.41 0.54
C LYS A 137 -2.63 -8.20 0.75
N GLY A 138 -3.33 -9.27 1.10
CA GLY A 138 -4.75 -9.24 1.41
C GLY A 138 -5.66 -9.16 0.19
N ILE A 139 -5.17 -9.53 -1.00
CA ILE A 139 -5.98 -9.58 -2.21
C ILE A 139 -6.86 -10.84 -2.19
N ASP A 140 -8.12 -10.65 -2.56
CA ASP A 140 -9.09 -11.73 -2.64
C ASP A 140 -8.62 -12.85 -3.59
N PRO A 141 -8.78 -14.14 -3.24
CA PRO A 141 -8.38 -15.26 -4.08
C PRO A 141 -8.97 -15.24 -5.49
N GLU A 142 -10.21 -14.80 -5.67
CA GLU A 142 -10.87 -14.72 -6.98
C GLU A 142 -10.17 -13.67 -7.85
N VAL A 143 -9.89 -12.49 -7.30
CA VAL A 143 -9.13 -11.44 -7.99
C VAL A 143 -7.71 -11.90 -8.33
N VAL A 144 -7.06 -12.63 -7.42
CA VAL A 144 -5.72 -13.20 -7.68
C VAL A 144 -5.75 -14.18 -8.85
N ASP A 145 -6.77 -15.03 -8.92
CA ASP A 145 -6.90 -16.05 -9.97
C ASP A 145 -7.22 -15.42 -11.32
N GLU A 146 -8.08 -14.39 -11.35
CA GLU A 146 -8.39 -13.59 -12.53
C GLU A 146 -7.15 -12.86 -13.05
N VAL A 147 -6.47 -12.13 -12.22
CA VAL A 147 -5.28 -11.33 -12.60
C VAL A 147 -4.14 -12.23 -13.11
N LEU A 148 -4.01 -13.44 -12.59
CA LEU A 148 -3.00 -14.43 -13.02
C LEU A 148 -3.52 -15.43 -14.07
N GLU A 149 -4.69 -15.21 -14.65
CA GLU A 149 -5.15 -16.00 -15.77
C GLU A 149 -4.18 -15.84 -16.96
N GLY A 150 -3.91 -16.95 -17.66
CA GLY A 150 -2.98 -16.96 -18.79
C GLY A 150 -1.51 -16.65 -18.44
N PHE A 151 -1.14 -16.58 -17.16
CA PHE A 151 0.26 -16.32 -16.77
C PHE A 151 1.16 -17.50 -17.19
N ASP A 152 2.21 -17.20 -17.95
CA ASP A 152 3.16 -18.17 -18.48
C ASP A 152 4.44 -18.22 -17.61
N ASP A 153 4.59 -19.36 -16.90
CA ASP A 153 5.77 -19.62 -16.06
C ASP A 153 7.05 -19.83 -16.88
N ASP A 154 6.96 -20.40 -18.09
CA ASP A 154 8.13 -20.62 -18.94
C ASP A 154 8.71 -19.30 -19.45
N GLU A 155 7.86 -18.39 -19.92
CA GLU A 155 8.30 -17.08 -20.37
C GLU A 155 8.81 -16.21 -19.19
N SER A 156 8.15 -16.29 -18.04
CA SER A 156 8.60 -15.58 -16.84
C SER A 156 9.96 -16.10 -16.34
N ALA A 157 10.16 -17.42 -16.35
CA ALA A 157 11.44 -18.04 -15.99
C ALA A 157 12.54 -17.66 -16.98
N TYR A 158 12.26 -17.66 -18.27
CA TYR A 158 13.21 -17.26 -19.30
C TYR A 158 13.64 -15.80 -19.12
N ARG A 159 12.71 -14.87 -18.89
CA ARG A 159 13.05 -13.45 -18.59
C ARG A 159 13.93 -13.30 -17.34
N ALA A 160 13.63 -14.07 -16.28
CA ALA A 160 14.47 -14.09 -15.08
C ALA A 160 15.88 -14.63 -15.37
N ALA A 161 15.95 -15.73 -16.13
CA ALA A 161 17.18 -16.43 -16.47
C ALA A 161 18.09 -15.63 -17.40
N LYS A 162 17.55 -14.92 -18.38
CA LYS A 162 18.31 -14.18 -19.39
C LYS A 162 19.26 -13.13 -18.78
N ARG A 163 18.81 -12.43 -17.73
CA ARG A 163 19.68 -11.47 -17.01
C ARG A 163 20.77 -12.19 -16.23
N LYS A 164 20.42 -13.28 -15.55
CA LYS A 164 21.36 -14.02 -14.70
C LYS A 164 22.34 -14.85 -15.50
N GLY A 165 21.90 -15.50 -16.57
CA GLY A 165 22.69 -16.36 -17.42
C GLY A 165 23.89 -15.67 -18.05
N ARG A 166 23.76 -14.39 -18.45
CA ARG A 166 24.84 -13.58 -19.02
C ARG A 166 26.03 -13.38 -18.07
N THR A 167 25.83 -13.55 -16.77
CA THR A 167 26.87 -13.34 -15.75
C THR A 167 27.47 -14.65 -15.23
N LEU A 168 27.06 -15.80 -15.79
CA LEU A 168 27.50 -17.12 -15.35
C LEU A 168 28.64 -17.65 -16.25
N GLU A 169 29.45 -18.51 -15.65
CA GLU A 169 30.52 -19.22 -16.35
C GLU A 169 29.97 -20.11 -17.47
N ARG A 170 30.75 -20.30 -18.54
CA ARG A 170 30.42 -21.15 -19.71
C ARG A 170 30.74 -22.63 -19.50
N ASP A 171 30.64 -23.11 -18.26
CA ASP A 171 30.63 -24.51 -17.92
C ASP A 171 29.22 -24.97 -17.64
N TYR A 172 28.72 -25.98 -18.38
CA TYR A 172 27.30 -26.41 -18.33
C TYR A 172 26.84 -26.84 -16.92
N GLU A 173 27.67 -27.61 -16.21
CA GLU A 173 27.30 -28.12 -14.89
C GLU A 173 27.18 -26.98 -13.87
N THR A 174 28.13 -26.06 -13.90
CA THR A 174 28.10 -24.85 -13.05
C THR A 174 26.94 -23.93 -13.42
N PHE A 175 26.73 -23.71 -14.72
CA PHE A 175 25.60 -22.93 -15.25
C PHE A 175 24.27 -23.52 -14.79
N ARG A 176 24.04 -24.81 -15.03
CA ARG A 176 22.84 -25.55 -14.62
C ARG A 176 22.57 -25.44 -13.12
N ARG A 177 23.60 -25.68 -12.30
CA ARG A 177 23.49 -25.62 -10.84
C ARG A 177 23.18 -24.20 -10.33
N LYS A 178 23.91 -23.18 -10.78
CA LYS A 178 23.75 -21.80 -10.34
C LYS A 178 22.41 -21.20 -10.81
N LEU A 179 22.04 -21.43 -12.07
CA LEU A 179 20.79 -20.92 -12.64
C LEU A 179 19.57 -21.66 -12.09
N GLY A 180 19.66 -23.00 -11.92
CA GLY A 180 18.63 -23.80 -11.32
C GLY A 180 18.30 -23.37 -9.88
N ALA A 181 19.32 -23.17 -9.05
CA ALA A 181 19.13 -22.66 -7.69
C ALA A 181 18.50 -21.24 -7.68
N PHE A 182 18.89 -20.38 -8.62
CA PHE A 182 18.33 -19.05 -8.76
C PHE A 182 16.82 -19.08 -9.12
N LEU A 183 16.45 -19.89 -10.11
CA LEU A 183 15.06 -20.04 -10.54
C LEU A 183 14.19 -20.76 -9.48
N GLY A 184 14.77 -21.75 -8.78
CA GLY A 184 14.10 -22.42 -7.66
C GLY A 184 13.69 -21.45 -6.54
N ARG A 185 14.57 -20.51 -6.16
CA ARG A 185 14.23 -19.48 -5.17
C ARG A 185 13.15 -18.52 -5.66
N ARG A 186 12.91 -18.42 -6.96
CA ARG A 186 11.83 -17.64 -7.58
C ARG A 186 10.53 -18.43 -7.73
N GLY A 187 10.54 -19.67 -7.26
CA GLY A 187 9.35 -20.50 -7.12
C GLY A 187 8.99 -21.32 -8.37
N PHE A 188 9.82 -21.32 -9.42
CA PHE A 188 9.57 -22.10 -10.62
C PHE A 188 9.68 -23.61 -10.36
N SER A 189 8.84 -24.39 -11.05
CA SER A 189 8.87 -25.85 -10.97
C SER A 189 10.13 -26.42 -11.65
N TYR A 190 10.50 -27.64 -11.27
CA TYR A 190 11.65 -28.31 -11.87
C TYR A 190 11.54 -28.43 -13.39
N GLY A 191 10.36 -28.75 -13.92
CA GLY A 191 10.15 -28.86 -15.37
C GLY A 191 10.39 -27.54 -16.10
N VAL A 192 9.86 -26.41 -15.57
CA VAL A 192 10.11 -25.07 -16.10
C VAL A 192 11.58 -24.73 -16.03
N ILE A 193 12.23 -24.99 -14.89
CA ILE A 193 13.68 -24.73 -14.70
C ILE A 193 14.50 -25.47 -15.74
N LYS A 194 14.23 -26.77 -15.95
CA LYS A 194 14.96 -27.61 -16.91
C LYS A 194 14.84 -27.05 -18.32
N ARG A 195 13.61 -26.81 -18.81
CA ARG A 195 13.37 -26.23 -20.15
C ARG A 195 14.06 -24.88 -20.33
N THR A 196 13.96 -24.03 -19.32
CA THR A 196 14.57 -22.69 -19.35
C THR A 196 16.09 -22.75 -19.45
N ILE A 197 16.74 -23.65 -18.70
CA ILE A 197 18.20 -23.84 -18.73
C ILE A 197 18.63 -24.36 -20.09
N GLU A 198 17.96 -25.38 -20.63
CA GLU A 198 18.24 -25.97 -21.94
C GLU A 198 18.12 -24.92 -23.06
N ARG A 199 17.02 -24.18 -23.09
CA ARG A 199 16.79 -23.09 -24.05
C ARG A 199 17.88 -22.05 -24.00
N LEU A 200 18.18 -21.54 -22.81
CA LEU A 200 19.17 -20.46 -22.65
C LEU A 200 20.61 -20.93 -22.94
N TRP A 201 20.92 -22.17 -22.61
CA TRP A 201 22.23 -22.76 -22.94
C TRP A 201 22.44 -22.85 -24.46
N GLN A 202 21.43 -23.26 -25.22
CA GLN A 202 21.47 -23.30 -26.69
C GLN A 202 21.62 -21.90 -27.31
N GLU A 203 21.06 -20.86 -26.68
CA GLU A 203 21.20 -19.47 -27.16
C GLU A 203 22.56 -18.82 -26.85
N LEU A 204 23.30 -19.37 -25.88
CA LEU A 204 24.59 -18.82 -25.44
C LEU A 204 25.80 -19.55 -26.03
N GLY A 205 25.58 -20.75 -26.56
CA GLY A 205 26.60 -21.59 -27.24
C GLY A 205 26.66 -21.30 -28.69
#